data_d3f25fbb326cdb839be2807067e5bc76
#
_entry.id   d3f25fbb326cdb839be2807067e5bc76
#
_cell.length_a   1.000
_cell.length_b   1.000
_cell.length_c   1.000
_cell.angle_alpha   90.00
_cell.angle_beta   90.00
_cell.angle_gamma   90.00
#
_symmetry.space_group_name_H-M   'P 1'
#
loop_
_entity.id
_entity.type
_entity.pdbx_description
1 polymer ?
#
loop_
_entity_poly.entity_id
_entity_poly.type
_entity_poly.pdbx_seq_one_letter_code
_entity_poly.pdbx_strand_id
1 'polypeptide(L)'
;MDTSAKRKWVIAAVILLVAAALGAACMNVWQDRSFQNKGKGYVVVIRIDGPIYGGAGSESVLNSSEGVSSEDLMRQFQAARKDPQAKAILVRINSPGGSTGATQEI
;
A
#
# COMPACT_ATOMS: atom_id res chain seq x y z
N MET A 1 34.94 1.96 50.27
CA MET A 1 33.70 2.05 49.43
C MET A 1 34.08 2.48 48.04
N ASP A 2 34.02 1.53 47.10
CA ASP A 2 34.67 1.62 45.80
C ASP A 2 34.00 2.64 44.89
N THR A 3 34.73 3.71 44.65
CA THR A 3 34.35 4.74 43.61
C THR A 3 34.27 4.15 42.23
N SER A 4 34.96 3.03 41.97
CA SER A 4 34.90 2.33 40.67
C SER A 4 33.58 1.64 40.40
N ALA A 5 32.93 1.10 41.43
CA ALA A 5 31.59 0.49 41.31
C ALA A 5 30.53 1.55 40.99
N LYS A 6 30.56 2.69 41.68
CA LYS A 6 29.63 3.79 41.43
C LYS A 6 29.76 4.37 40.02
N ARG A 7 30.99 4.50 39.51
CA ARG A 7 31.24 4.95 38.11
C ARG A 7 30.66 3.98 37.09
N LYS A 8 30.78 2.67 37.28
CA LYS A 8 30.21 1.66 36.41
C LYS A 8 28.68 1.71 36.38
N TRP A 9 28.03 1.92 37.51
CA TRP A 9 26.58 2.07 37.61
C TRP A 9 26.08 3.38 36.94
N VAL A 10 26.80 4.46 37.07
CA VAL A 10 26.47 5.74 36.39
C VAL A 10 26.60 5.59 34.88
N ILE A 11 27.67 4.96 34.40
CA ILE A 11 27.89 4.71 32.98
C ILE A 11 26.76 3.82 32.41
N ALA A 12 26.40 2.75 33.11
CA ALA A 12 25.29 1.88 32.71
C ALA A 12 23.95 2.62 32.63
N ALA A 13 23.66 3.47 33.62
CA ALA A 13 22.45 4.30 33.62
C ALA A 13 22.41 5.30 32.46
N VAL A 14 23.53 5.93 32.13
CA VAL A 14 23.64 6.85 30.99
C VAL A 14 23.43 6.12 29.67
N ILE A 15 24.06 4.94 29.48
CA ILE A 15 23.87 4.13 28.27
C ILE A 15 22.40 3.72 28.09
N LEU A 16 21.75 3.33 29.18
CA LEU A 16 20.34 2.92 29.16
C LEU A 16 19.41 4.09 28.82
N LEU A 17 19.69 5.30 29.35
CA LEU A 17 18.96 6.53 29.01
C LEU A 17 19.13 6.92 27.53
N VAL A 18 20.35 6.82 27.01
CA VAL A 18 20.61 7.13 25.59
C VAL A 18 19.94 6.11 24.67
N ALA A 19 19.97 4.81 25.03
CA ALA A 19 19.27 3.79 24.27
C ALA A 19 17.75 3.99 24.27
N ALA A 20 17.16 4.35 25.40
CA ALA A 20 15.74 4.68 25.51
C ALA A 20 15.35 5.91 24.68
N ALA A 21 16.18 6.95 24.70
CA ALA A 21 15.97 8.16 23.89
C ALA A 21 16.05 7.88 22.39
N LEU A 22 17.01 7.06 21.94
CA LEU A 22 17.15 6.65 20.56
C LEU A 22 15.97 5.77 20.11
N GLY A 23 15.51 4.86 20.96
CA GLY A 23 14.34 4.04 20.70
C GLY A 23 13.06 4.86 20.54
N ALA A 24 12.84 5.84 21.42
CA ALA A 24 11.70 6.77 21.34
C ALA A 24 11.78 7.65 20.07
N ALA A 25 12.97 8.11 19.69
CA ALA A 25 13.17 8.88 18.47
C ALA A 25 12.87 8.04 17.22
N CYS A 26 13.29 6.77 17.17
CA CYS A 26 12.95 5.86 16.08
C CYS A 26 11.45 5.61 15.97
N MET A 27 10.75 5.41 17.09
CA MET A 27 9.30 5.22 17.08
C MET A 27 8.56 6.46 16.57
N ASN A 28 8.99 7.65 16.96
CA ASN A 28 8.41 8.91 16.47
C ASN A 28 8.64 9.11 14.96
N VAL A 29 9.82 8.75 14.43
CA VAL A 29 10.12 8.84 12.99
C VAL A 29 9.26 7.85 12.18
N TRP A 30 8.93 6.69 12.73
CA TRP A 30 8.03 5.73 12.07
C TRP A 30 6.56 6.21 12.10
N GLN A 31 6.14 6.88 13.16
CA GLN A 31 4.79 7.40 13.32
C GLN A 31 4.54 8.65 12.46
N ASP A 32 5.56 9.51 12.30
CA ASP A 32 5.48 10.72 11.46
C ASP A 32 5.38 10.44 9.96
N ARG A 33 5.90 9.30 9.48
CA ARG A 33 5.72 8.89 8.08
C ARG A 33 4.26 8.65 7.68
N SER A 34 3.40 8.33 8.64
CA SER A 34 1.96 8.19 8.40
C SER A 34 1.20 9.52 8.39
N PHE A 35 1.79 10.62 8.87
CA PHE A 35 1.09 11.89 9.08
C PHE A 35 1.45 13.02 8.12
N GLN A 36 2.56 12.91 7.38
CA GLN A 36 3.02 14.03 6.52
C GLN A 36 2.36 14.12 5.14
N ASN A 37 1.42 13.23 4.80
CA ASN A 37 0.72 13.29 3.52
C ASN A 37 -0.74 13.76 3.63
N LYS A 38 -1.06 14.55 4.64
CA LYS A 38 -2.42 15.08 4.89
C LYS A 38 -2.93 16.14 3.90
N GLY A 39 -2.27 16.33 2.76
CA GLY A 39 -2.68 17.39 1.83
C GLY A 39 -2.70 17.06 0.34
N LYS A 40 -2.08 15.98 -0.08
CA LYS A 40 -1.98 15.64 -1.51
C LYS A 40 -2.55 14.25 -1.77
N GLY A 41 -3.87 14.14 -1.72
CA GLY A 41 -4.53 12.96 -2.25
C GLY A 41 -4.56 13.00 -3.77
N TYR A 42 -4.60 11.83 -4.41
CA TYR A 42 -4.73 11.70 -5.86
C TYR A 42 -5.98 10.91 -6.25
N VAL A 43 -6.35 11.03 -7.51
CA VAL A 43 -7.41 10.24 -8.11
C VAL A 43 -6.78 9.06 -8.83
N VAL A 44 -7.18 7.84 -8.46
CA VAL A 44 -6.77 6.63 -9.18
C VAL A 44 -7.61 6.50 -10.42
N VAL A 45 -6.98 6.34 -11.59
CA VAL A 45 -7.69 6.10 -12.84
C VAL A 45 -7.57 4.63 -13.21
N ILE A 46 -8.68 3.91 -13.21
CA ILE A 46 -8.78 2.52 -13.66
C ILE A 46 -9.37 2.52 -15.06
N ARG A 47 -8.67 1.90 -16.01
CA ARG A 47 -9.10 1.81 -17.40
C ARG A 47 -9.58 0.41 -17.71
N ILE A 48 -10.74 0.33 -18.34
CA ILE A 48 -11.33 -0.91 -18.83
C ILE A 48 -11.46 -0.76 -20.34
N ASP A 49 -10.44 -1.24 -21.08
CA ASP A 49 -10.42 -1.19 -22.53
C ASP A 49 -10.56 -2.61 -23.10
N GLY A 50 -11.48 -2.78 -24.04
CA GLY A 50 -11.75 -4.08 -24.68
C GLY A 50 -12.73 -4.98 -23.91
N PRO A 51 -12.95 -6.22 -24.37
CA PRO A 51 -13.87 -7.15 -23.74
C PRO A 51 -13.38 -7.62 -22.37
N ILE A 52 -14.34 -7.93 -21.48
CA ILE A 52 -14.07 -8.35 -20.09
C ILE A 52 -14.20 -9.88 -20.02
N TYR A 53 -13.13 -10.55 -19.59
CA TYR A 53 -13.06 -12.00 -19.42
C TYR A 53 -13.00 -12.39 -17.94
N GLY A 54 -13.53 -13.57 -17.61
CA GLY A 54 -13.37 -14.16 -16.27
C GLY A 54 -11.99 -14.81 -16.14
N GLY A 55 -11.47 -14.88 -14.91
CA GLY A 55 -10.22 -15.53 -14.57
C GLY A 55 -9.00 -14.61 -14.50
N ALA A 56 -7.89 -15.14 -13.99
CA ALA A 56 -6.62 -14.40 -13.90
C ALA A 56 -5.99 -14.27 -15.28
N GLY A 57 -5.61 -13.07 -15.67
CA GLY A 57 -5.09 -12.72 -16.99
C GLY A 57 -3.73 -13.32 -17.39
N SER A 58 -3.22 -14.31 -16.63
CA SER A 58 -1.91 -14.90 -16.89
C SER A 58 -1.85 -15.80 -18.14
N GLU A 59 -2.99 -16.27 -18.65
CA GLU A 59 -3.02 -17.07 -19.87
C GLU A 59 -3.20 -16.22 -21.15
N SER A 60 -3.63 -14.96 -21.01
CA SER A 60 -3.86 -14.08 -22.16
C SER A 60 -2.60 -13.44 -22.74
N VAL A 61 -1.46 -13.53 -22.06
CA VAL A 61 -0.22 -12.90 -22.53
C VAL A 61 0.36 -13.56 -23.78
N LEU A 62 -0.03 -14.80 -24.06
CA LEU A 62 0.41 -15.54 -25.27
C LEU A 62 -0.59 -15.51 -26.43
N ASN A 63 -1.84 -15.15 -26.16
CA ASN A 63 -2.84 -14.88 -27.19
C ASN A 63 -3.21 -13.40 -27.10
N SER A 64 -2.84 -12.64 -28.08
CA SER A 64 -3.10 -11.22 -28.31
C SER A 64 -4.60 -10.87 -28.37
N SER A 65 -5.40 -11.36 -27.43
CA SER A 65 -6.78 -10.93 -27.26
C SER A 65 -6.78 -9.66 -26.42
N GLU A 66 -6.98 -8.53 -27.07
CA GLU A 66 -7.27 -7.24 -26.45
C GLU A 66 -8.46 -7.42 -25.51
N GLY A 67 -8.22 -7.33 -24.20
CA GLY A 67 -9.29 -7.43 -23.20
C GLY A 67 -8.74 -7.38 -21.80
N VAL A 68 -9.64 -7.23 -20.84
CA VAL A 68 -9.30 -7.07 -19.43
C VAL A 68 -9.89 -8.21 -18.61
N SER A 69 -9.08 -8.78 -17.71
CA SER A 69 -9.52 -9.81 -16.78
C SER A 69 -10.31 -9.20 -15.61
N SER A 70 -11.42 -9.82 -15.22
CA SER A 70 -12.18 -9.43 -14.03
C SER A 70 -11.34 -9.49 -12.76
N GLU A 71 -10.48 -10.51 -12.60
CA GLU A 71 -9.61 -10.63 -11.43
C GLU A 71 -8.57 -9.52 -11.36
N ASP A 72 -7.99 -9.10 -12.48
CA ASP A 72 -7.03 -7.99 -12.51
C ASP A 72 -7.70 -6.67 -12.17
N LEU A 73 -8.91 -6.44 -12.65
CA LEU A 73 -9.72 -5.28 -12.26
C LEU A 73 -10.03 -5.29 -10.77
N MET A 74 -10.48 -6.42 -10.24
CA MET A 74 -10.74 -6.57 -8.81
C MET A 74 -9.51 -6.28 -7.96
N ARG A 75 -8.33 -6.75 -8.38
CA ARG A 75 -7.05 -6.42 -7.71
C ARG A 75 -6.75 -4.92 -7.75
N GLN A 76 -6.96 -4.26 -8.88
CA GLN A 76 -6.77 -2.81 -9.02
C GLN A 76 -7.73 -2.03 -8.11
N PHE A 77 -9.02 -2.40 -8.08
CA PHE A 77 -9.98 -1.77 -7.17
C PHE A 77 -9.63 -1.98 -5.70
N GLN A 78 -9.22 -3.19 -5.33
CA GLN A 78 -8.80 -3.49 -3.96
C GLN A 78 -7.53 -2.72 -3.56
N ALA A 79 -6.56 -2.60 -4.46
CA ALA A 79 -5.35 -1.81 -4.22
C ALA A 79 -5.69 -0.32 -4.03
N ALA A 80 -6.52 0.24 -4.91
CA ALA A 80 -6.97 1.62 -4.81
C ALA A 80 -7.76 1.89 -3.52
N ARG A 81 -8.62 0.93 -3.10
CA ARG A 81 -9.39 1.04 -1.84
C ARG A 81 -8.50 1.03 -0.59
N LYS A 82 -7.40 0.27 -0.63
CA LYS A 82 -6.45 0.16 0.49
C LYS A 82 -5.47 1.31 0.59
N ASP A 83 -5.37 2.13 -0.46
CA ASP A 83 -4.45 3.25 -0.52
C ASP A 83 -5.03 4.47 0.23
N PRO A 84 -4.42 4.90 1.34
CA PRO A 84 -4.91 6.02 2.13
C PRO A 84 -4.76 7.37 1.40
N GLN A 85 -3.98 7.43 0.34
CA GLN A 85 -3.79 8.63 -0.47
C GLN A 85 -4.80 8.74 -1.63
N ALA A 86 -5.42 7.65 -2.02
CA ALA A 86 -6.48 7.64 -3.02
C ALA A 86 -7.73 8.30 -2.45
N LYS A 87 -8.10 9.46 -3.00
CA LYS A 87 -9.29 10.23 -2.57
C LYS A 87 -10.52 9.91 -3.39
N ALA A 88 -10.33 9.45 -4.60
CA ALA A 88 -11.40 9.00 -5.50
C ALA A 88 -10.85 8.00 -6.51
N ILE A 89 -11.75 7.20 -7.08
CA ILE A 89 -11.45 6.29 -8.17
C ILE A 89 -12.26 6.75 -9.37
N LEU A 90 -11.59 7.05 -10.48
CA LEU A 90 -12.20 7.34 -11.76
C LEU A 90 -12.12 6.10 -12.63
N VAL A 91 -13.26 5.56 -13.03
CA VAL A 91 -13.29 4.40 -13.93
C VAL A 91 -13.60 4.90 -15.34
N ARG A 92 -12.67 4.65 -16.27
CA ARG A 92 -12.85 4.89 -17.69
C ARG A 92 -13.17 3.58 -18.39
N ILE A 93 -14.37 3.47 -18.95
CA ILE A 93 -14.85 2.26 -19.60
C ILE A 93 -14.91 2.49 -21.11
N ASN A 94 -14.22 1.64 -21.86
CA ASN A 94 -14.29 1.54 -23.31
C ASN A 94 -14.36 0.05 -23.68
N SER A 95 -15.48 -0.57 -23.37
CA SER A 95 -15.68 -2.02 -23.48
C SER A 95 -17.01 -2.33 -24.14
N PRO A 96 -17.08 -3.29 -25.06
CA PRO A 96 -18.34 -3.79 -25.60
C PRO A 96 -19.08 -4.71 -24.59
N GLY A 97 -18.50 -4.95 -23.41
CA GLY A 97 -18.94 -5.91 -22.43
C GLY A 97 -18.06 -7.16 -22.39
N GLY A 98 -18.56 -8.23 -21.80
CA GLY A 98 -17.82 -9.48 -21.67
C GLY A 98 -18.72 -10.63 -21.23
N SER A 99 -18.13 -11.68 -20.66
CA SER A 99 -18.92 -12.77 -20.09
C SER A 99 -19.77 -12.26 -18.93
N THR A 100 -21.01 -12.76 -18.83
CA THR A 100 -21.97 -12.29 -17.82
C THR A 100 -21.41 -12.43 -16.39
N GLY A 101 -20.73 -13.53 -16.09
CA GLY A 101 -20.07 -13.73 -14.78
C GLY A 101 -18.99 -12.70 -14.50
N ALA A 102 -18.09 -12.46 -15.46
CA ALA A 102 -16.98 -11.51 -15.29
C ALA A 102 -17.46 -10.07 -15.11
N THR A 103 -18.54 -9.66 -15.79
CA THR A 103 -19.07 -8.31 -15.65
C THR A 103 -19.88 -8.10 -14.37
N GLN A 104 -20.38 -9.18 -13.77
CA GLN A 104 -21.08 -9.11 -12.47
C GLN A 104 -20.13 -9.10 -11.27
N GLU A 105 -18.90 -9.55 -11.45
CA GLU A 105 -17.87 -9.56 -10.39
C GLU A 105 -17.22 -8.18 -10.16
N ILE A 106 -17.29 -7.29 -11.11
CA ILE A 106 -16.68 -5.95 -11.08
C ILE A 106 -17.66 -4.93 -10.47
#